data_0ed31df1f36fc6d1256120449c3653b4
#
_entry.id   0ed31df1f36fc6d1256120449c3653b4
#
_cell.length_a   1.000
_cell.length_b   1.000
_cell.length_c   1.000
_cell.angle_alpha   90.00
_cell.angle_beta   90.00
_cell.angle_gamma   90.00
#
_symmetry.space_group_name_H-M   'P 1'
#
loop_
_entity.id
_entity.type
_entity.pdbx_description
1 polymer ?
#
loop_
_entity_poly.entity_id
_entity_poly.type
_entity_poly.pdbx_seq_one_letter_code
_entity_poly.pdbx_strand_id
1 'polypeptide(L)'
;MIDLQEMVTKTLVANDNARARSQQTAVGPSAIGGCQRRLWHDIAQTEPTNTGDKLAAILGTYIHTGIEEAIRREDPFGMQYELEIAVEANGVPGHVDCYDKISHTVIDWKTIKKGTGRYFGSNNRQQVWQVHLYGYLLKQNGYIVEDVALVGIPRDGKMSDILVYNQPYDEAIALEALDHLEKTRDMVAQQLKPKPEKPLAFCADFCPYYDPTGEKGCPSIQK
;
A
#
# COMPACT_ATOMS: atom_id res chain seq x y z
N MET A 1 14.56 -18.09 -31.89
CA MET A 1 15.10 -16.89 -31.20
C MET A 1 14.31 -16.74 -29.92
N ILE A 2 14.95 -16.53 -28.78
CA ILE A 2 14.25 -16.34 -27.48
C ILE A 2 13.60 -14.97 -27.51
N ASP A 3 12.31 -14.88 -27.20
CA ASP A 3 11.65 -13.61 -26.91
C ASP A 3 12.05 -13.13 -25.51
N LEU A 4 12.99 -12.20 -25.46
CA LEU A 4 13.54 -11.67 -24.20
C LEU A 4 12.50 -10.88 -23.41
N GLN A 5 11.60 -10.18 -24.07
CA GLN A 5 10.53 -9.44 -23.40
C GLN A 5 9.58 -10.40 -22.70
N GLU A 6 9.15 -11.46 -23.38
CA GLU A 6 8.28 -12.49 -22.79
C GLU A 6 8.98 -13.19 -21.62
N MET A 7 10.26 -13.57 -21.79
CA MET A 7 11.04 -14.22 -20.74
C MET A 7 11.12 -13.34 -19.48
N VAL A 8 11.51 -12.07 -19.60
CA VAL A 8 11.62 -11.14 -18.47
C VAL A 8 10.26 -10.92 -17.81
N THR A 9 9.21 -10.69 -18.60
CA THR A 9 7.85 -10.47 -18.08
C THR A 9 7.35 -11.67 -17.27
N LYS A 10 7.48 -12.89 -17.81
CA LYS A 10 7.10 -14.13 -17.12
C LYS A 10 7.87 -14.31 -15.81
N THR A 11 9.18 -14.06 -15.84
CA THR A 11 10.03 -14.22 -14.65
C THR A 11 9.64 -13.24 -13.54
N LEU A 12 9.42 -11.96 -13.87
CA LEU A 12 9.02 -10.94 -12.90
C LEU A 12 7.66 -11.25 -12.29
N VAL A 13 6.68 -11.62 -13.10
CA VAL A 13 5.32 -11.95 -12.64
C VAL A 13 5.33 -13.24 -11.81
N ALA A 14 6.07 -14.26 -12.20
CA ALA A 14 6.17 -15.50 -11.44
C ALA A 14 6.80 -15.28 -10.06
N ASN A 15 7.85 -14.47 -9.98
CA ASN A 15 8.49 -14.11 -8.71
C ASN A 15 7.56 -13.32 -7.80
N ASP A 16 6.82 -12.33 -8.36
CA ASP A 16 5.84 -11.56 -7.59
C ASP A 16 4.72 -12.44 -7.03
N ASN A 17 4.16 -13.33 -7.85
CA ASN A 17 3.09 -14.23 -7.43
C ASN A 17 3.54 -15.25 -6.35
N ALA A 18 4.82 -15.61 -6.31
CA ALA A 18 5.36 -16.54 -5.31
C ALA A 18 5.57 -15.93 -3.93
N ARG A 19 5.46 -14.61 -3.79
CA ARG A 19 5.66 -13.92 -2.51
C ARG A 19 4.48 -14.17 -1.57
N ALA A 20 4.76 -14.42 -0.30
CA ALA A 20 3.73 -14.61 0.72
C ALA A 20 2.74 -13.43 0.81
N ARG A 21 3.24 -12.19 0.68
CA ARG A 21 2.42 -10.97 0.69
C ARG A 21 1.45 -10.90 -0.51
N SER A 22 1.84 -11.42 -1.68
CA SER A 22 0.98 -11.46 -2.87
C SER A 22 -0.12 -12.53 -2.76
N GLN A 23 0.02 -13.46 -1.81
CA GLN A 23 -0.96 -14.52 -1.52
C GLN A 23 -1.88 -14.16 -0.35
N GLN A 24 -1.66 -13.01 0.30
CA GLN A 24 -2.49 -12.55 1.40
C GLN A 24 -3.88 -12.16 0.90
N THR A 25 -4.91 -12.76 1.48
CA THR A 25 -6.33 -12.46 1.17
C THR A 25 -6.93 -11.42 2.11
N ALA A 26 -6.37 -11.26 3.30
CA ALA A 26 -6.85 -10.27 4.26
C ALA A 26 -6.44 -8.85 3.85
N VAL A 27 -7.36 -7.92 4.06
CA VAL A 27 -7.15 -6.50 3.74
C VAL A 27 -6.17 -5.89 4.75
N GLY A 28 -5.08 -5.33 4.25
CA GLY A 28 -4.08 -4.62 5.05
C GLY A 28 -4.18 -3.09 4.94
N PRO A 29 -3.37 -2.35 5.72
CA PRO A 29 -3.41 -0.88 5.78
C PRO A 29 -3.30 -0.18 4.42
N SER A 30 -2.52 -0.72 3.48
CA SER A 30 -2.31 -0.12 2.15
C SER A 30 -3.58 -0.07 1.27
N ALA A 31 -4.58 -0.90 1.54
CA ALA A 31 -5.82 -0.95 0.77
C ALA A 31 -6.91 -0.04 1.35
N ILE A 32 -6.94 0.16 2.67
CA ILE A 32 -8.07 0.74 3.41
C ILE A 32 -8.36 2.18 2.98
N GLY A 33 -7.34 3.04 2.84
CA GLY A 33 -7.52 4.44 2.44
C GLY A 33 -7.75 4.68 0.94
N GLY A 34 -7.79 3.61 0.15
CA GLY A 34 -7.98 3.66 -1.30
C GLY A 34 -9.42 3.94 -1.73
N CYS A 35 -9.77 3.49 -2.92
CA CYS A 35 -11.13 3.54 -3.43
C CYS A 35 -12.03 2.56 -2.66
N GLN A 36 -13.13 3.05 -2.04
CA GLN A 36 -14.03 2.21 -1.25
C GLN A 36 -14.68 1.09 -2.07
N ARG A 37 -14.97 1.34 -3.34
CA ARG A 37 -15.49 0.29 -4.24
C ARG A 37 -14.48 -0.85 -4.45
N ARG A 38 -13.18 -0.53 -4.57
CA ARG A 38 -12.12 -1.54 -4.64
C ARG A 38 -12.00 -2.29 -3.31
N LEU A 39 -11.98 -1.58 -2.19
CA LEU A 39 -11.95 -2.17 -0.85
C LEU A 39 -13.13 -3.12 -0.64
N TRP A 40 -14.32 -2.76 -1.11
CA TRP A 40 -15.51 -3.64 -1.07
C TRP A 40 -15.26 -4.95 -1.84
N HIS A 41 -14.68 -4.88 -3.04
CA HIS A 41 -14.35 -6.07 -3.83
C HIS A 41 -13.26 -6.92 -3.18
N ASP A 42 -12.23 -6.28 -2.58
CA ASP A 42 -11.16 -6.97 -1.85
C ASP A 42 -11.73 -7.74 -0.63
N ILE A 43 -12.65 -7.14 0.14
CA ILE A 43 -13.31 -7.78 1.28
C ILE A 43 -14.27 -8.90 0.81
N ALA A 44 -15.05 -8.66 -0.23
CA ALA A 44 -15.99 -9.62 -0.78
C ALA A 44 -15.30 -10.76 -1.54
N GLN A 45 -13.97 -10.74 -1.69
CA GLN A 45 -13.19 -11.74 -2.42
C GLN A 45 -13.73 -12.00 -3.83
N THR A 46 -14.13 -10.94 -4.53
CA THR A 46 -14.66 -11.09 -5.90
C THR A 46 -13.54 -11.40 -6.88
N GLU A 47 -13.87 -12.17 -7.91
CA GLU A 47 -12.89 -12.48 -8.96
C GLU A 47 -12.45 -11.22 -9.72
N PRO A 48 -11.15 -11.05 -9.95
CA PRO A 48 -10.63 -9.95 -10.76
C PRO A 48 -11.20 -9.98 -12.19
N THR A 49 -11.58 -8.81 -12.67
CA THR A 49 -12.09 -8.63 -14.05
C THR A 49 -11.07 -7.98 -14.99
N ASN A 50 -9.97 -7.48 -14.41
CA ASN A 50 -8.91 -6.81 -15.15
C ASN A 50 -7.54 -7.33 -14.69
N THR A 51 -6.67 -7.65 -15.62
CA THR A 51 -5.31 -8.16 -15.31
C THR A 51 -4.36 -7.08 -14.81
N GLY A 52 -4.61 -5.81 -15.13
CA GLY A 52 -3.79 -4.66 -14.72
C GLY A 52 -2.29 -4.81 -15.01
N ASP A 53 -1.58 -3.70 -15.11
CA ASP A 53 -0.11 -3.72 -15.20
C ASP A 53 0.51 -3.81 -13.80
N LYS A 54 1.35 -4.83 -13.58
CA LYS A 54 2.04 -5.08 -12.31
C LYS A 54 3.45 -4.49 -12.23
N LEU A 55 4.02 -4.00 -13.34
CA LEU A 55 5.43 -3.59 -13.38
C LEU A 55 5.78 -2.55 -12.31
N ALA A 56 4.92 -1.54 -12.13
CA ALA A 56 5.15 -0.50 -11.14
C ALA A 56 5.18 -1.05 -9.70
N ALA A 57 4.32 -2.01 -9.38
CA ALA A 57 4.28 -2.66 -8.07
C ALA A 57 5.50 -3.55 -7.85
N ILE A 58 5.90 -4.32 -8.87
CA ILE A 58 7.10 -5.18 -8.84
C ILE A 58 8.36 -4.34 -8.61
N LEU A 59 8.53 -3.25 -9.36
CA LEU A 59 9.67 -2.32 -9.18
C LEU A 59 9.65 -1.69 -7.78
N GLY A 60 8.47 -1.32 -7.27
CA GLY A 60 8.33 -0.86 -5.89
C GLY A 60 8.88 -1.85 -4.89
N THR A 61 8.52 -3.12 -5.03
CA THR A 61 9.03 -4.19 -4.18
C THR A 61 10.55 -4.31 -4.21
N TYR A 62 11.17 -4.31 -5.40
CA TYR A 62 12.64 -4.40 -5.49
C TYR A 62 13.33 -3.18 -4.85
N ILE A 63 12.73 -2.00 -4.97
CA ILE A 63 13.27 -0.79 -4.30
C ILE A 63 13.18 -0.94 -2.78
N HIS A 64 12.05 -1.40 -2.23
CA HIS A 64 11.90 -1.67 -0.79
C HIS A 64 12.97 -2.66 -0.31
N THR A 65 13.09 -3.81 -0.94
CA THR A 65 14.10 -4.81 -0.60
C THR A 65 15.52 -4.24 -0.64
N GLY A 66 15.84 -3.43 -1.67
CA GLY A 66 17.16 -2.80 -1.77
C GLY A 66 17.45 -1.82 -0.64
N ILE A 67 16.44 -1.06 -0.19
CA ILE A 67 16.58 -0.14 0.96
C ILE A 67 16.78 -0.93 2.25
N GLU A 68 15.97 -1.96 2.48
CA GLU A 68 16.10 -2.83 3.65
C GLU A 68 17.51 -3.46 3.75
N GLU A 69 18.01 -4.00 2.63
CA GLU A 69 19.35 -4.55 2.57
C GLU A 69 20.43 -3.50 2.88
N ALA A 70 20.26 -2.26 2.39
CA ALA A 70 21.18 -1.17 2.68
C ALA A 70 21.16 -0.81 4.18
N ILE A 71 19.98 -0.66 4.78
CA ILE A 71 19.83 -0.38 6.22
C ILE A 71 20.43 -1.51 7.05
N ARG A 72 20.18 -2.79 6.72
CA ARG A 72 20.76 -3.93 7.43
C ARG A 72 22.29 -3.97 7.38
N ARG A 73 22.92 -3.39 6.36
CA ARG A 73 24.40 -3.27 6.30
C ARG A 73 24.91 -2.16 7.19
N GLU A 74 24.20 -1.03 7.29
CA GLU A 74 24.56 0.11 8.13
C GLU A 74 24.25 -0.14 9.62
N ASP A 75 23.15 -0.85 9.91
CA ASP A 75 22.72 -1.23 11.26
C ASP A 75 22.61 -2.76 11.40
N PRO A 76 23.75 -3.50 11.35
CA PRO A 76 23.75 -4.95 11.29
C PRO A 76 23.23 -5.64 12.56
N PHE A 77 23.17 -4.91 13.66
CA PHE A 77 22.64 -5.41 14.95
C PHE A 77 21.22 -4.92 15.23
N GLY A 78 20.61 -4.16 14.31
CA GLY A 78 19.28 -3.61 14.49
C GLY A 78 19.17 -2.71 15.74
N MET A 79 20.21 -1.94 16.04
CA MET A 79 20.23 -1.09 17.24
C MET A 79 19.27 0.10 17.11
N GLN A 80 19.18 0.66 15.92
CA GLN A 80 18.31 1.78 15.61
C GLN A 80 17.06 1.36 14.86
N TYR A 81 17.20 0.57 13.80
CA TYR A 81 16.10 0.25 12.90
C TYR A 81 15.61 -1.18 13.07
N GLU A 82 14.28 -1.32 13.11
CA GLU A 82 13.61 -2.60 12.98
C GLU A 82 12.85 -2.62 11.65
N LEU A 83 13.02 -3.68 10.85
CA LEU A 83 12.57 -3.75 9.46
C LEU A 83 11.60 -4.90 9.23
N GLU A 84 10.62 -4.70 8.33
CA GLU A 84 9.64 -5.72 7.93
C GLU A 84 8.89 -6.33 9.12
N ILE A 85 8.35 -5.48 9.99
CA ILE A 85 7.70 -5.89 11.22
C ILE A 85 6.29 -6.39 10.90
N ALA A 86 6.04 -7.68 11.12
CA ALA A 86 4.71 -8.24 11.03
C ALA A 86 3.90 -7.87 12.27
N VAL A 87 2.74 -7.26 12.08
CA VAL A 87 1.82 -6.81 13.12
C VAL A 87 0.39 -7.15 12.76
N GLU A 88 -0.45 -7.35 13.78
CA GLU A 88 -1.88 -7.55 13.60
C GLU A 88 -2.65 -6.96 14.77
N ALA A 89 -3.75 -6.27 14.48
CA ALA A 89 -4.76 -5.88 15.46
C ALA A 89 -6.11 -5.67 14.76
N ASN A 90 -7.22 -5.92 15.45
CA ASN A 90 -8.60 -5.76 14.96
C ASN A 90 -8.86 -6.48 13.62
N GLY A 91 -8.20 -7.63 13.39
CA GLY A 91 -8.33 -8.40 12.16
C GLY A 91 -7.73 -7.67 10.93
N VAL A 92 -6.78 -6.78 11.16
CA VAL A 92 -6.01 -6.09 10.11
C VAL A 92 -4.54 -6.49 10.23
N PRO A 93 -4.05 -7.37 9.36
CA PRO A 93 -2.64 -7.70 9.30
C PRO A 93 -1.85 -6.61 8.56
N GLY A 94 -0.64 -6.32 9.01
CA GLY A 94 0.25 -5.35 8.41
C GLY A 94 1.70 -5.80 8.44
N HIS A 95 2.49 -5.25 7.53
CA HIS A 95 3.95 -5.32 7.54
C HIS A 95 4.47 -3.90 7.47
N VAL A 96 5.08 -3.45 8.56
CA VAL A 96 5.67 -2.12 8.66
C VAL A 96 7.06 -2.16 8.03
N ASP A 97 7.31 -1.32 7.06
CA ASP A 97 8.57 -1.35 6.32
C ASP A 97 9.77 -1.07 7.24
N CYS A 98 9.64 -0.06 8.12
CA CYS A 98 10.71 0.32 9.05
C CYS A 98 10.16 1.03 10.28
N TYR A 99 10.79 0.77 11.43
CA TYR A 99 10.55 1.50 12.67
C TYR A 99 11.90 1.97 13.24
N ASP A 100 12.05 3.28 13.45
CA ASP A 100 13.19 3.87 14.15
C ASP A 100 12.94 3.82 15.67
N LYS A 101 13.70 2.98 16.35
CA LYS A 101 13.60 2.74 17.80
C LYS A 101 14.09 3.91 18.66
N ILE A 102 14.88 4.82 18.08
CA ILE A 102 15.42 5.98 18.78
C ILE A 102 14.42 7.11 18.79
N SER A 103 13.86 7.42 17.64
CA SER A 103 12.85 8.49 17.49
C SER A 103 11.41 8.01 17.60
N HIS A 104 11.19 6.70 17.81
CA HIS A 104 9.85 6.08 17.84
C HIS A 104 9.00 6.42 16.61
N THR A 105 9.65 6.46 15.44
CA THR A 105 9.03 6.83 14.17
C THR A 105 8.72 5.61 13.32
N VAL A 106 7.47 5.51 12.86
CA VAL A 106 7.04 4.54 11.83
C VAL A 106 7.37 5.11 10.46
N ILE A 107 8.09 4.35 9.64
CA ILE A 107 8.51 4.80 8.31
C ILE A 107 7.97 3.84 7.25
N ASP A 108 7.33 4.40 6.21
CA ASP A 108 6.81 3.64 5.08
C ASP A 108 7.41 4.21 3.77
N TRP A 109 7.98 3.31 2.98
CA TRP A 109 8.61 3.67 1.71
C TRP A 109 7.57 3.71 0.59
N LYS A 110 7.67 4.70 -0.28
CA LYS A 110 6.81 4.80 -1.47
C LYS A 110 7.64 5.01 -2.71
N THR A 111 7.46 4.15 -3.69
CA THR A 111 8.03 4.38 -5.02
C THR A 111 7.12 5.32 -5.80
N ILE A 112 7.66 6.46 -6.20
CA ILE A 112 6.92 7.50 -6.90
C ILE A 112 7.50 7.78 -8.30
N LYS A 113 6.70 8.41 -9.16
CA LYS A 113 7.20 8.99 -10.42
C LYS A 113 7.61 10.44 -10.15
N LYS A 114 8.72 10.89 -10.73
CA LYS A 114 9.13 12.29 -10.66
C LYS A 114 7.98 13.23 -11.08
N GLY A 115 7.80 14.31 -10.34
CA GLY A 115 6.76 15.30 -10.60
C GLY A 115 5.37 14.94 -10.03
N THR A 116 5.19 13.76 -9.39
CA THR A 116 3.93 13.40 -8.75
C THR A 116 3.84 13.82 -7.26
N GLY A 117 4.79 14.61 -6.78
CA GLY A 117 4.85 15.05 -5.38
C GLY A 117 3.59 15.74 -4.86
N ARG A 118 2.80 16.37 -5.75
CA ARG A 118 1.49 16.93 -5.39
C ARG A 118 0.46 15.92 -4.90
N TYR A 119 0.69 14.63 -5.13
CA TYR A 119 -0.16 13.51 -4.70
C TYR A 119 0.52 12.67 -3.61
N PHE A 120 1.54 13.21 -2.94
CA PHE A 120 2.31 12.55 -1.91
C PHE A 120 2.01 13.17 -0.53
N GLY A 121 2.11 12.38 0.52
CA GLY A 121 1.93 12.81 1.89
C GLY A 121 0.50 13.30 2.16
N SER A 122 0.35 14.50 2.74
CA SER A 122 -0.94 15.08 3.17
C SER A 122 -2.02 15.14 2.08
N ASN A 123 -1.62 15.17 0.83
CA ASN A 123 -2.54 15.19 -0.31
C ASN A 123 -3.01 13.80 -0.75
N ASN A 124 -2.61 12.74 -0.04
CA ASN A 124 -2.95 11.38 -0.36
C ASN A 124 -3.51 10.64 0.86
N ARG A 125 -4.84 10.67 1.03
CA ARG A 125 -5.54 9.97 2.12
C ARG A 125 -5.07 8.54 2.32
N GLN A 126 -4.88 7.78 1.24
CA GLN A 126 -4.47 6.38 1.31
C GLN A 126 -3.11 6.21 2.00
N GLN A 127 -2.15 7.07 1.67
CA GLN A 127 -0.82 7.02 2.26
C GLN A 127 -0.84 7.47 3.73
N VAL A 128 -1.57 8.55 4.02
CA VAL A 128 -1.71 9.07 5.39
C VAL A 128 -2.39 8.04 6.29
N TRP A 129 -3.52 7.49 5.87
CA TRP A 129 -4.21 6.45 6.62
C TRP A 129 -3.35 5.21 6.82
N GLN A 130 -2.63 4.77 5.79
CA GLN A 130 -1.75 3.61 5.88
C GLN A 130 -0.69 3.77 6.96
N VAL A 131 0.04 4.90 6.98
CA VAL A 131 1.14 5.08 7.92
C VAL A 131 0.64 5.26 9.36
N HIS A 132 -0.51 5.93 9.57
CA HIS A 132 -1.14 6.02 10.89
C HIS A 132 -1.72 4.68 11.36
N LEU A 133 -2.28 3.87 10.45
CA LEU A 133 -2.69 2.49 10.76
C LEU A 133 -1.50 1.63 11.18
N TYR A 134 -0.36 1.75 10.52
CA TYR A 134 0.85 1.07 10.97
C TYR A 134 1.27 1.51 12.38
N GLY A 135 1.18 2.81 12.68
CA GLY A 135 1.41 3.33 14.01
C GLY A 135 0.44 2.72 15.04
N TYR A 136 -0.84 2.65 14.72
CA TYR A 136 -1.85 2.00 15.55
C TYR A 136 -1.54 0.52 15.78
N LEU A 137 -1.25 -0.24 14.72
CA LEU A 137 -0.93 -1.66 14.82
C LEU A 137 0.31 -1.89 15.70
N LEU A 138 1.37 -1.10 15.54
CA LEU A 138 2.57 -1.18 16.38
C LEU A 138 2.25 -0.90 17.85
N LYS A 139 1.46 0.13 18.16
CA LYS A 139 1.02 0.43 19.54
C LYS A 139 0.25 -0.73 20.16
N GLN A 140 -0.66 -1.37 19.40
CA GLN A 140 -1.39 -2.55 19.86
C GLN A 140 -0.47 -3.76 20.10
N ASN A 141 0.71 -3.79 19.48
CA ASN A 141 1.74 -4.81 19.66
C ASN A 141 2.84 -4.38 20.66
N GLY A 142 2.61 -3.32 21.45
CA GLY A 142 3.48 -2.91 22.56
C GLY A 142 4.60 -1.94 22.22
N TYR A 143 4.63 -1.40 21.00
CA TYR A 143 5.60 -0.36 20.62
C TYR A 143 5.17 1.03 21.10
N ILE A 144 6.15 1.88 21.35
CA ILE A 144 5.94 3.33 21.50
C ILE A 144 5.93 3.92 20.09
N VAL A 145 4.96 4.78 19.77
CA VAL A 145 4.90 5.48 18.48
C VAL A 145 4.64 6.96 18.75
N GLU A 146 5.61 7.79 18.36
CA GLU A 146 5.54 9.25 18.49
C GLU A 146 5.27 9.91 17.14
N ASP A 147 5.96 9.47 16.09
CA ASP A 147 5.86 10.04 14.76
C ASP A 147 5.60 8.98 13.68
N VAL A 148 5.09 9.45 12.54
CA VAL A 148 4.94 8.66 11.32
C VAL A 148 5.54 9.39 10.14
N ALA A 149 6.20 8.66 9.25
CA ALA A 149 6.87 9.21 8.09
C ALA A 149 6.60 8.41 6.81
N LEU A 150 6.44 9.14 5.72
CA LEU A 150 6.41 8.59 4.37
C LEU A 150 7.65 9.08 3.63
N VAL A 151 8.36 8.17 2.98
CA VAL A 151 9.52 8.53 2.17
C VAL A 151 9.26 8.14 0.71
N GLY A 152 9.08 9.14 -0.13
CA GLY A 152 8.81 8.98 -1.56
C GLY A 152 10.10 8.92 -2.36
N ILE A 153 10.40 7.76 -2.95
CA ILE A 153 11.60 7.52 -3.73
C ILE A 153 11.26 7.55 -5.21
N PRO A 154 11.78 8.53 -5.96
CA PRO A 154 11.48 8.64 -7.39
C PRO A 154 12.23 7.58 -8.20
N ARG A 155 11.50 6.80 -9.03
CA ARG A 155 12.07 5.79 -9.93
C ARG A 155 12.92 6.38 -11.04
N ASP A 156 12.64 7.61 -11.39
CA ASP A 156 13.14 8.34 -12.56
C ASP A 156 13.72 9.71 -12.17
N GLY A 157 14.15 9.86 -10.92
CA GLY A 157 14.64 11.10 -10.34
C GLY A 157 16.10 11.05 -9.91
N LYS A 158 16.46 12.03 -9.07
CA LYS A 158 17.76 12.16 -8.41
C LYS A 158 17.56 11.98 -6.90
N MET A 159 18.65 11.79 -6.14
CA MET A 159 18.60 11.75 -4.68
C MET A 159 17.94 13.01 -4.07
N SER A 160 18.14 14.18 -4.68
CA SER A 160 17.50 15.43 -4.27
C SER A 160 15.98 15.50 -4.56
N ASP A 161 15.43 14.56 -5.32
CA ASP A 161 14.00 14.48 -5.61
C ASP A 161 13.25 13.55 -4.63
N ILE A 162 13.96 12.96 -3.64
CA ILE A 162 13.35 12.20 -2.55
C ILE A 162 12.46 13.13 -1.73
N LEU A 163 11.24 12.70 -1.50
CA LEU A 163 10.26 13.44 -0.72
C LEU A 163 10.11 12.81 0.67
N VAL A 164 10.06 13.64 1.69
CA VAL A 164 9.77 13.19 3.05
C VAL A 164 8.53 13.93 3.54
N TYR A 165 7.58 13.18 4.05
CA TYR A 165 6.43 13.66 4.80
C TYR A 165 6.51 13.05 6.18
N ASN A 166 6.63 13.90 7.21
CA ASN A 166 6.73 13.51 8.61
C ASN A 166 5.72 14.30 9.43
N GLN A 167 5.05 13.63 10.37
CA GLN A 167 4.12 14.27 11.30
C GLN A 167 4.00 13.46 12.59
N PRO A 168 3.56 14.09 13.71
CA PRO A 168 3.20 13.35 14.91
C PRO A 168 2.16 12.26 14.60
N TYR A 169 2.29 11.12 15.28
CA TYR A 169 1.26 10.08 15.20
C TYR A 169 -0.07 10.59 15.75
N ASP A 170 -1.12 10.43 14.98
CA ASP A 170 -2.48 10.77 15.37
C ASP A 170 -3.37 9.52 15.31
N GLU A 171 -3.79 9.06 16.48
CA GLU A 171 -4.65 7.88 16.61
C GLU A 171 -6.03 8.10 16.00
N ALA A 172 -6.53 9.33 15.99
CA ALA A 172 -7.84 9.64 15.41
C ALA A 172 -7.87 9.33 13.89
N ILE A 173 -6.75 9.58 13.18
CA ILE A 173 -6.62 9.24 11.77
C ILE A 173 -6.66 7.71 11.56
N ALA A 174 -5.99 6.95 12.42
CA ALA A 174 -6.02 5.49 12.35
C ALA A 174 -7.42 4.94 12.64
N LEU A 175 -8.11 5.50 13.64
CA LEU A 175 -9.48 5.10 13.99
C LEU A 175 -10.49 5.45 12.89
N GLU A 176 -10.32 6.60 12.21
CA GLU A 176 -11.12 6.96 11.03
C GLU A 176 -10.95 5.92 9.90
N ALA A 177 -9.72 5.46 9.67
CA ALA A 177 -9.44 4.42 8.68
C ALA A 177 -10.06 3.07 9.05
N LEU A 178 -10.03 2.70 10.34
CA LEU A 178 -10.69 1.48 10.83
C LEU A 178 -12.22 1.57 10.73
N ASP A 179 -12.81 2.70 11.07
CA ASP A 179 -14.25 2.94 10.91
C ASP A 179 -14.67 2.82 9.42
N HIS A 180 -13.85 3.35 8.52
CA HIS A 180 -14.09 3.19 7.09
C HIS A 180 -14.05 1.72 6.64
N LEU A 181 -13.12 0.93 7.18
CA LEU A 181 -13.05 -0.51 6.94
C LEU A 181 -14.30 -1.21 7.44
N GLU A 182 -14.72 -0.96 8.69
CA GLU A 182 -15.91 -1.61 9.28
C GLU A 182 -17.18 -1.24 8.50
N LYS A 183 -17.38 0.02 8.15
CA LYS A 183 -18.50 0.45 7.29
C LYS A 183 -18.50 -0.29 5.96
N THR A 184 -17.31 -0.53 5.40
CA THR A 184 -17.23 -1.27 4.13
C THR A 184 -17.51 -2.76 4.32
N ARG A 185 -17.11 -3.37 5.45
CA ARG A 185 -17.47 -4.75 5.83
C ARG A 185 -19.00 -4.90 5.96
N ASP A 186 -19.64 -3.95 6.63
CA ASP A 186 -21.10 -3.92 6.75
C ASP A 186 -21.79 -3.82 5.39
N MET A 187 -21.26 -2.99 4.48
CA MET A 187 -21.77 -2.89 3.10
C MET A 187 -21.61 -4.21 2.34
N VAL A 188 -20.52 -4.94 2.54
CA VAL A 188 -20.33 -6.27 1.94
C VAL A 188 -21.37 -7.26 2.50
N ALA A 189 -21.56 -7.31 3.82
CA ALA A 189 -22.55 -8.18 4.45
C ALA A 189 -23.98 -7.91 3.96
N GLN A 190 -24.29 -6.65 3.68
CA GLN A 190 -25.59 -6.22 3.14
C GLN A 190 -25.66 -6.28 1.60
N GLN A 191 -24.60 -6.70 0.91
CA GLN A 191 -24.48 -6.70 -0.55
C GLN A 191 -24.67 -5.31 -1.20
N LEU A 192 -24.42 -4.25 -0.44
CA LEU A 192 -24.51 -2.86 -0.90
C LEU A 192 -23.16 -2.43 -1.48
N LYS A 193 -23.12 -2.20 -2.78
CA LYS A 193 -21.88 -1.78 -3.46
C LYS A 193 -21.71 -0.25 -3.39
N PRO A 194 -20.56 0.27 -2.87
CA PRO A 194 -20.27 1.72 -2.90
C PRO A 194 -20.19 2.26 -4.32
N LYS A 195 -20.40 3.55 -4.49
CA LYS A 195 -20.19 4.21 -5.79
C LYS A 195 -18.69 4.23 -6.16
N PRO A 196 -18.35 4.19 -7.46
CA PRO A 196 -16.98 4.41 -7.91
C PRO A 196 -16.45 5.78 -7.47
N GLU A 197 -15.19 5.85 -7.00
CA GLU A 197 -14.57 7.10 -6.52
C GLU A 197 -13.44 7.59 -7.42
N LYS A 198 -12.88 6.73 -8.25
CA LYS A 198 -11.68 7.06 -9.03
C LYS A 198 -11.98 7.24 -10.51
N PRO A 199 -11.26 8.15 -11.18
CA PRO A 199 -11.42 8.37 -12.61
C PRO A 199 -10.86 7.20 -13.41
N LEU A 200 -11.40 7.01 -14.61
CA LEU A 200 -11.10 5.96 -15.56
C LEU A 200 -9.61 5.70 -15.81
N ALA A 201 -8.81 6.77 -15.97
CA ALA A 201 -7.39 6.66 -16.32
C ALA A 201 -6.57 5.84 -15.31
N PHE A 202 -6.96 5.83 -14.03
CA PHE A 202 -6.30 5.01 -13.02
C PHE A 202 -6.88 3.59 -12.98
N CYS A 203 -8.19 3.46 -13.17
CA CYS A 203 -8.88 2.18 -13.03
C CYS A 203 -8.50 1.20 -14.13
N ALA A 204 -8.41 1.66 -15.38
CA ALA A 204 -8.10 0.80 -16.52
C ALA A 204 -6.73 0.13 -16.40
N ASP A 205 -5.73 0.86 -15.92
CA ASP A 205 -4.35 0.37 -15.85
C ASP A 205 -4.05 -0.41 -14.55
N PHE A 206 -4.70 -0.05 -13.42
CA PHE A 206 -4.24 -0.52 -12.10
C PHE A 206 -5.30 -1.18 -11.22
N CYS A 207 -6.59 -1.08 -11.56
CA CYS A 207 -7.63 -1.67 -10.72
C CYS A 207 -7.97 -3.08 -11.20
N PRO A 208 -7.79 -4.13 -10.36
CA PRO A 208 -8.10 -5.50 -10.77
C PRO A 208 -9.60 -5.74 -11.00
N TYR A 209 -10.45 -4.85 -10.50
CA TYR A 209 -11.91 -4.96 -10.62
C TYR A 209 -12.50 -4.01 -11.66
N TYR A 210 -11.68 -3.40 -12.52
CA TYR A 210 -12.17 -2.54 -13.58
C TYR A 210 -12.88 -3.38 -14.66
N ASP A 211 -14.09 -2.96 -14.99
CA ASP A 211 -14.92 -3.53 -16.06
C ASP A 211 -15.72 -2.39 -16.71
N PRO A 212 -15.40 -2.02 -17.95
CA PRO A 212 -16.08 -0.90 -18.63
C PRO A 212 -17.58 -1.11 -18.82
N THR A 213 -18.05 -2.36 -18.82
CA THR A 213 -19.48 -2.67 -18.92
C THR A 213 -20.20 -2.53 -17.59
N GLY A 214 -19.48 -2.68 -16.48
CA GLY A 214 -20.05 -2.68 -15.13
C GLY A 214 -20.86 -3.93 -14.78
N GLU A 215 -20.88 -4.95 -15.64
CA GLU A 215 -21.65 -6.18 -15.42
C GLU A 215 -21.03 -7.05 -14.32
N LYS A 216 -19.72 -7.26 -14.37
CA LYS A 216 -18.98 -8.12 -13.42
C LYS A 216 -18.12 -7.34 -12.46
N GLY A 217 -17.71 -6.14 -12.82
CA GLY A 217 -16.78 -5.32 -12.06
C GLY A 217 -17.27 -3.88 -11.82
N CYS A 218 -16.30 -2.97 -11.78
CA CYS A 218 -16.52 -1.56 -11.54
C CYS A 218 -16.30 -0.76 -12.84
N PRO A 219 -17.30 -0.01 -13.34
CA PRO A 219 -17.17 0.77 -14.56
C PRO A 219 -16.34 2.05 -14.38
N SER A 220 -15.82 2.33 -13.18
CA SER A 220 -15.24 3.61 -12.77
C SER A 220 -16.23 4.79 -12.81
N ILE A 221 -15.72 6.01 -12.51
CA ILE A 221 -16.52 7.21 -12.77
C ILE A 221 -16.46 7.48 -14.27
N GLN A 222 -17.56 7.35 -14.94
CA GLN A 222 -17.72 7.85 -16.32
C GLN A 222 -17.83 9.38 -16.25
N LYS A 223 -17.07 10.07 -17.09
CA LYS A 223 -17.16 11.53 -17.25
C LYS A 223 -18.38 11.89 -18.08
#